data_081bf3c7533e6a86efff7048294b695b
#
_entry.id   081bf3c7533e6a86efff7048294b695b
#
_cell.length_a   1.000
_cell.length_b   1.000
_cell.length_c   1.000
_cell.angle_alpha   90.00
_cell.angle_beta   90.00
_cell.angle_gamma   90.00
#
_symmetry.space_group_name_H-M   'P 1'
#
loop_
_entity.id
_entity.type
_entity.pdbx_description
1 polymer ?
#
loop_
_entity_poly.entity_id
_entity_poly.type
_entity_poly.pdbx_seq_one_letter_code
_entity_poly.pdbx_strand_id
1 'polypeptide(L)'
;MTKGAFIFIVPDADSTKHRAKVATPSLELSVVGVKDLDDAVDVAKGLVADGIQLIELCAGFGPAGTARIIEAVDGKIPIGSVSYGVESSGKFLALIGAM
;
A
#
# COMPACT_ATOMS: atom_id res chain seq x y z
N MET A 1 -11.23 -15.15 9.84
CA MET A 1 -11.22 -13.74 9.42
C MET A 1 -10.01 -13.48 8.54
N THR A 2 -10.22 -12.88 7.39
CA THR A 2 -9.13 -12.47 6.50
C THR A 2 -8.53 -11.16 6.98
N LYS A 3 -7.20 -11.06 6.96
CA LYS A 3 -6.47 -9.85 7.32
C LYS A 3 -5.77 -9.28 6.10
N GLY A 4 -6.14 -8.06 5.74
CA GLY A 4 -5.55 -7.34 4.63
C GLY A 4 -4.98 -6.00 5.04
N ALA A 5 -4.19 -5.40 4.16
CA ALA A 5 -3.66 -4.06 4.36
C ALA A 5 -3.74 -3.25 3.08
N PHE A 6 -3.86 -1.95 3.22
CA PHE A 6 -3.71 -0.97 2.16
C PHE A 6 -2.57 -0.02 2.56
N ILE A 7 -1.59 0.14 1.68
CA ILE A 7 -0.46 1.05 1.92
C ILE A 7 -0.53 2.21 0.93
N PHE A 8 -0.53 3.43 1.44
CA PHE A 8 -0.41 4.62 0.60
C PHE A 8 0.93 5.31 0.84
N ILE A 9 1.45 5.97 -0.20
CA ILE A 9 2.78 6.58 -0.18
C ILE A 9 2.68 8.09 -0.45
N VAL A 10 3.08 8.89 0.56
CA VAL A 10 3.17 10.35 0.45
C VAL A 10 4.36 10.81 1.30
N PRO A 11 5.11 11.86 0.87
CA PRO A 11 6.38 12.22 1.52
C PRO A 11 6.28 12.62 2.98
N ASP A 12 5.13 13.12 3.44
CA ASP A 12 4.91 13.55 4.81
C ASP A 12 4.25 12.51 5.71
N ALA A 13 4.12 11.27 5.24
CA ALA A 13 3.57 10.19 6.06
C ALA A 13 4.60 9.68 7.09
N ASP A 14 4.05 9.25 8.22
CA ASP A 14 4.80 8.58 9.28
C ASP A 14 4.07 7.27 9.58
N SER A 15 4.68 6.14 9.26
CA SER A 15 4.04 4.84 9.36
C SER A 15 3.72 4.41 10.79
N THR A 16 4.27 5.09 11.80
CA THR A 16 3.93 4.83 13.20
C THR A 16 2.68 5.60 13.66
N LYS A 17 2.35 6.68 12.97
CA LYS A 17 1.22 7.56 13.31
C LYS A 17 0.07 7.45 12.32
N HIS A 18 0.39 7.38 11.02
CA HIS A 18 -0.60 7.42 9.95
C HIS A 18 -1.05 6.01 9.60
N ARG A 19 -1.80 5.42 10.53
CA ARG A 19 -2.38 4.09 10.33
C ARG A 19 -3.72 3.99 11.04
N ALA A 20 -4.58 3.14 10.48
CA ALA A 20 -5.90 2.89 11.02
C ALA A 20 -6.31 1.46 10.69
N LYS A 21 -7.35 0.98 11.35
CA LYS A 21 -7.87 -0.36 11.15
C LYS A 21 -9.39 -0.31 11.12
N VAL A 22 -9.96 -1.01 10.13
CA VAL A 22 -11.40 -1.21 10.03
C VAL A 22 -11.64 -2.72 10.01
N ALA A 23 -12.57 -3.17 10.81
CA ALA A 23 -12.84 -4.61 10.90
C ALA A 23 -14.34 -4.89 10.77
N THR A 24 -14.65 -5.93 10.02
CA THR A 24 -15.96 -6.56 9.95
C THR A 24 -15.82 -7.98 10.47
N PRO A 25 -16.90 -8.75 10.60
CA PRO A 25 -16.75 -10.17 11.00
C PRO A 25 -15.88 -11.01 10.05
N SER A 26 -15.78 -10.64 8.77
CA SER A 26 -15.02 -11.43 7.78
C SER A 26 -13.68 -10.84 7.37
N LEU A 27 -13.45 -9.55 7.59
CA LEU A 27 -12.26 -8.88 7.09
C LEU A 27 -11.78 -7.83 8.10
N GLU A 28 -10.48 -7.85 8.38
CA GLU A 28 -9.80 -6.78 9.09
C GLU A 28 -8.85 -6.10 8.10
N LEU A 29 -9.05 -4.82 7.85
CA LEU A 29 -8.22 -4.05 6.93
C LEU A 29 -7.41 -3.01 7.70
N SER A 30 -6.09 -3.09 7.57
CA SER A 30 -5.16 -2.10 8.12
C SER A 30 -4.76 -1.13 7.01
N VAL A 31 -4.81 0.18 7.30
CA VAL A 31 -4.35 1.21 6.37
C VAL A 31 -3.10 1.84 6.96
N VAL A 32 -2.03 1.93 6.16
CA VAL A 32 -0.74 2.47 6.62
C VAL A 32 -0.19 3.45 5.60
N GLY A 33 0.17 4.65 6.06
CA GLY A 33 0.87 5.63 5.24
C GLY A 33 2.37 5.51 5.39
N VAL A 34 3.10 5.52 4.26
CA VAL A 34 4.56 5.45 4.22
C VAL A 34 5.13 6.64 3.46
N LYS A 35 6.36 7.03 3.78
CA LYS A 35 6.98 8.22 3.21
C LYS A 35 7.73 7.96 1.91
N ASP A 36 8.22 6.74 1.70
CA ASP A 36 8.99 6.34 0.52
C ASP A 36 8.96 4.82 0.34
N LEU A 37 9.61 4.32 -0.73
CA LEU A 37 9.63 2.89 -1.03
C LEU A 37 10.39 2.08 0.01
N ASP A 38 11.48 2.61 0.58
CA ASP A 38 12.23 1.89 1.60
C ASP A 38 11.37 1.67 2.85
N ASP A 39 10.64 2.71 3.26
CA ASP A 39 9.68 2.63 4.37
C ASP A 39 8.58 1.60 4.05
N ALA A 40 8.06 1.63 2.82
CA ALA A 40 7.04 0.68 2.38
C ALA A 40 7.53 -0.78 2.45
N VAL A 41 8.77 -1.04 2.06
CA VAL A 41 9.37 -2.38 2.16
C VAL A 41 9.38 -2.86 3.61
N ASP A 42 9.84 -2.01 4.53
CA ASP A 42 9.90 -2.37 5.95
C ASP A 42 8.50 -2.61 6.52
N VAL A 43 7.55 -1.74 6.19
CA VAL A 43 6.16 -1.88 6.62
C VAL A 43 5.55 -3.18 6.08
N ALA A 44 5.74 -3.47 4.79
CA ALA A 44 5.20 -4.68 4.17
C ALA A 44 5.73 -5.95 4.85
N LYS A 45 7.04 -6.01 5.12
CA LYS A 45 7.64 -7.13 5.82
C LYS A 45 7.05 -7.31 7.22
N GLY A 46 6.88 -6.22 7.95
CA GLY A 46 6.28 -6.25 9.28
C GLY A 46 4.83 -6.71 9.26
N LEU A 47 4.05 -6.25 8.28
CA LEU A 47 2.66 -6.66 8.12
C LEU A 47 2.54 -8.16 7.85
N VAL A 48 3.39 -8.71 6.98
CA VAL A 48 3.41 -10.16 6.71
C VAL A 48 3.77 -10.93 7.98
N ALA A 49 4.76 -10.47 8.73
CA ALA A 49 5.15 -11.09 9.99
C ALA A 49 4.00 -11.08 11.01
N ASP A 50 3.14 -10.06 10.96
CA ASP A 50 1.97 -9.93 11.84
C ASP A 50 0.73 -10.68 11.32
N GLY A 51 0.85 -11.43 10.24
CA GLY A 51 -0.22 -12.27 9.73
C GLY A 51 -1.11 -11.65 8.66
N ILE A 52 -0.70 -10.52 8.05
CA ILE A 52 -1.41 -9.94 6.92
C ILE A 52 -1.34 -10.91 5.73
N GLN A 53 -2.48 -11.13 5.07
CA GLN A 53 -2.64 -12.14 4.04
C GLN A 53 -2.74 -11.59 2.63
N LEU A 54 -2.97 -10.27 2.49
CA LEU A 54 -2.93 -9.57 1.22
C LEU A 54 -2.59 -8.09 1.44
N ILE A 55 -1.96 -7.46 0.47
CA ILE A 55 -1.67 -6.02 0.51
C ILE A 55 -2.12 -5.40 -0.81
N GLU A 56 -2.82 -4.27 -0.71
CA GLU A 56 -3.13 -3.41 -1.84
C GLU A 56 -2.33 -2.11 -1.70
N LEU A 57 -1.80 -1.62 -2.82
CA LEU A 57 -0.95 -0.44 -2.87
C LEU A 57 -1.67 0.67 -3.63
N CYS A 58 -1.51 1.92 -3.19
CA CYS A 58 -2.06 3.05 -3.92
C CYS A 58 -1.33 3.26 -5.26
N ALA A 59 -1.94 4.05 -6.13
CA ALA A 59 -1.40 4.31 -7.47
C ALA A 59 -0.03 5.00 -7.45
N GLY A 60 0.35 5.62 -6.33
CA GLY A 60 1.66 6.25 -6.17
C GLY A 60 2.84 5.29 -6.24
N PHE A 61 2.62 4.00 -6.07
CA PHE A 61 3.69 3.00 -6.17
C PHE A 61 4.11 2.74 -7.62
N GLY A 62 3.17 2.73 -8.55
CA GLY A 62 3.44 2.37 -9.93
C GLY A 62 3.89 0.92 -10.11
N PRO A 63 4.17 0.49 -11.35
CA PRO A 63 4.59 -0.89 -11.63
C PRO A 63 5.91 -1.26 -10.96
N ALA A 64 6.89 -0.38 -10.98
CA ALA A 64 8.20 -0.64 -10.39
C ALA A 64 8.13 -0.73 -8.86
N GLY A 65 7.39 0.17 -8.23
CA GLY A 65 7.18 0.13 -6.78
C GLY A 65 6.42 -1.11 -6.36
N THR A 66 5.40 -1.51 -7.12
CA THR A 66 4.64 -2.73 -6.88
C THR A 66 5.53 -3.96 -6.95
N ALA A 67 6.38 -4.05 -7.98
CA ALA A 67 7.32 -5.16 -8.13
C ALA A 67 8.28 -5.25 -6.94
N ARG A 68 8.74 -4.11 -6.44
CA ARG A 68 9.63 -4.06 -5.28
C ARG A 68 8.97 -4.61 -4.01
N ILE A 69 7.67 -4.34 -3.82
CA ILE A 69 6.94 -4.88 -2.67
C ILE A 69 6.71 -6.39 -2.82
N ILE A 70 6.39 -6.87 -4.02
CA ILE A 70 6.26 -8.31 -4.28
C ILE A 70 7.57 -9.03 -3.90
N GLU A 71 8.71 -8.50 -4.32
CA GLU A 71 10.02 -9.05 -3.99
C GLU A 71 10.30 -9.01 -2.49
N ALA A 72 9.96 -7.90 -1.83
CA ALA A 72 10.20 -7.72 -0.40
C ALA A 72 9.48 -8.76 0.46
N VAL A 73 8.31 -9.24 0.03
CA VAL A 73 7.55 -10.26 0.75
C VAL A 73 7.78 -11.67 0.18
N ASP A 74 8.77 -11.83 -0.70
CA ASP A 74 9.15 -13.11 -1.33
C ASP A 74 7.97 -13.79 -2.05
N GLY A 75 7.03 -13.02 -2.56
CA GLY A 75 5.84 -13.54 -3.22
C GLY A 75 4.92 -14.38 -2.33
N LYS A 76 5.06 -14.29 -1.01
CA LYS A 76 4.30 -15.13 -0.08
C LYS A 76 2.83 -14.82 -0.02
N ILE A 77 2.45 -13.57 -0.30
CA ILE A 77 1.06 -13.12 -0.26
C ILE A 77 0.74 -12.34 -1.54
N PRO A 78 -0.53 -12.27 -1.94
CA PRO A 78 -0.93 -11.46 -3.08
C PRO A 78 -0.71 -9.97 -2.80
N ILE A 79 -0.12 -9.28 -3.79
CA ILE A 79 0.08 -7.84 -3.80
C ILE A 79 -0.67 -7.28 -5.00
N GLY A 80 -1.63 -6.40 -4.75
CA GLY A 80 -2.34 -5.66 -5.79
C GLY A 80 -1.96 -4.19 -5.76
N SER A 81 -2.20 -3.50 -6.87
CA SER A 81 -2.00 -2.06 -6.93
C SER A 81 -3.13 -1.38 -7.68
N VAL A 82 -3.44 -0.15 -7.26
CA VAL A 82 -4.41 0.67 -7.94
C VAL A 82 -3.75 1.27 -9.18
N SER A 83 -4.43 1.21 -10.32
CA SER A 83 -4.01 1.90 -11.52
C SER A 83 -5.19 2.67 -12.12
N TYR A 84 -4.88 3.78 -12.78
CA TYR A 84 -5.88 4.62 -13.41
C TYR A 84 -5.83 4.41 -14.92
N GLY A 85 -7.01 4.28 -15.55
CA GLY A 85 -7.10 4.17 -17.00
C GLY A 85 -6.66 5.46 -17.68
N VAL A 86 -6.40 5.36 -18.98
CA VAL A 86 -5.92 6.49 -19.80
C VAL A 86 -6.83 7.70 -19.67
N GLU A 87 -8.15 7.50 -19.62
CA GLU A 87 -9.13 8.59 -19.55
C GLU A 87 -9.07 9.37 -18.23
N SER A 88 -8.50 8.81 -17.18
CA SER A 88 -8.42 9.43 -15.85
C SER A 88 -7.00 9.80 -15.43
N SER A 89 -5.98 9.25 -16.09
CA SER A 89 -4.58 9.41 -15.68
C SER A 89 -4.11 10.85 -15.67
N GLY A 90 -4.54 11.66 -16.63
CA GLY A 90 -4.19 13.09 -16.69
C GLY A 90 -4.70 13.88 -15.50
N LYS A 91 -5.95 13.64 -15.10
CA LYS A 91 -6.56 14.29 -13.93
C LYS A 91 -5.87 13.85 -12.64
N PHE A 92 -5.55 12.57 -12.54
CA PHE A 92 -4.83 12.03 -11.41
C PHE A 92 -3.45 12.65 -11.24
N LEU A 93 -2.66 12.72 -12.32
CA LEU A 93 -1.32 13.31 -12.30
C LEU A 93 -1.35 14.79 -11.94
N ALA A 94 -2.34 15.55 -12.45
CA ALA A 94 -2.52 16.95 -12.09
C ALA A 94 -2.80 17.12 -10.59
N LEU A 95 -3.62 16.27 -10.03
CA LEU A 95 -3.94 16.30 -8.60
C LEU A 95 -2.72 15.99 -7.74
N ILE A 96 -1.95 14.96 -8.09
CA ILE A 96 -0.74 14.59 -7.37
C ILE A 96 0.30 15.71 -7.46
N GLY A 97 0.47 16.32 -8.63
CA GLY A 97 1.41 17.42 -8.81
C GLY A 97 1.08 18.67 -7.99
N ALA A 98 -0.18 18.83 -7.57
CA ALA A 98 -0.62 19.93 -6.72
C ALA A 98 -0.48 19.64 -5.22
N MET A 99 -0.18 18.42 -4.85
CA MET A 99 0.06 18.04 -3.45
C MET A 99 1.45 18.56 -2.95
#